data_25327dff041f52a62160b43a3b69ece7
#
_entry.id   25327dff041f52a62160b43a3b69ece7
#
_cell.length_a   1.000
_cell.length_b   1.000
_cell.length_c   1.000
_cell.angle_alpha   90.00
_cell.angle_beta   90.00
_cell.angle_gamma   90.00
#
_symmetry.space_group_name_H-M   'P 1'
#
loop_
_entity.id
_entity.type
_entity.pdbx_description
1 polymer ?
#
loop_
_entity_poly.entity_id
_entity_poly.type
_entity_poly.pdbx_seq_one_letter_code
_entity_poly.pdbx_strand_id
1 'polypeptide(L)'
;MATWRDFAAFVRSNYEIEQETHDGMQLSFETDAGRSQVVYLWHRSLMKGTEDWLVIESPFAEIGKVSLQKVLEEAGKLVCGGVVTVGKFVTYRHALPLENMDVNEFERPLELVTVAADRLEERLFGGDRY
;
A
#
# COMPACT_ATOMS: atom_id res chain seq x y z
N MET A 1 17.97 -5.18 -2.03
CA MET A 1 17.23 -4.74 -3.24
C MET A 1 17.31 -3.22 -3.35
N ALA A 2 18.46 -2.77 -3.80
CA ALA A 2 18.78 -1.33 -3.77
C ALA A 2 18.16 -0.53 -4.92
N THR A 3 17.70 -1.19 -5.98
CA THR A 3 17.11 -0.51 -7.14
C THR A 3 15.68 -0.97 -7.37
N TRP A 4 14.89 -0.15 -8.05
CA TRP A 4 13.55 -0.54 -8.46
C TRP A 4 13.56 -1.79 -9.36
N ARG A 5 14.57 -1.89 -10.23
CA ARG A 5 14.72 -3.04 -11.13
C ARG A 5 14.87 -4.35 -10.34
N ASP A 6 15.73 -4.36 -9.33
CA ASP A 6 15.94 -5.55 -8.50
C ASP A 6 14.71 -5.86 -7.66
N PHE A 7 14.09 -4.84 -7.09
CA PHE A 7 12.86 -4.99 -6.34
C PHE A 7 11.74 -5.56 -7.21
N ALA A 8 11.54 -5.01 -8.41
CA ALA A 8 10.51 -5.48 -9.33
C ALA A 8 10.73 -6.95 -9.73
N ALA A 9 11.99 -7.34 -9.96
CA ALA A 9 12.35 -8.73 -10.25
C ALA A 9 12.00 -9.66 -9.08
N PHE A 10 12.27 -9.21 -7.85
CA PHE A 10 11.89 -9.96 -6.64
C PHE A 10 10.38 -10.15 -6.56
N VAL A 11 9.60 -9.09 -6.77
CA VAL A 11 8.14 -9.17 -6.71
C VAL A 11 7.60 -10.13 -7.78
N ARG A 12 8.10 -10.04 -9.02
CA ARG A 12 7.69 -10.94 -10.10
C ARG A 12 7.94 -12.40 -9.77
N SER A 13 9.02 -12.69 -9.06
CA SER A 13 9.40 -14.06 -8.71
C SER A 13 8.62 -14.64 -7.53
N ASN A 14 8.03 -13.79 -6.70
CA ASN A 14 7.44 -14.22 -5.43
C ASN A 14 5.95 -13.90 -5.27
N TYR A 15 5.39 -13.05 -6.13
CA TYR A 15 4.00 -12.61 -6.04
C TYR A 15 3.34 -12.66 -7.40
N GLU A 16 2.01 -12.84 -7.40
CA GLU A 16 1.21 -12.71 -8.60
C GLU A 16 0.89 -11.24 -8.84
N ILE A 17 1.32 -10.71 -9.98
CA ILE A 17 1.12 -9.31 -10.34
C ILE A 17 -0.06 -9.21 -11.29
N GLU A 18 -1.07 -8.41 -10.93
CA GLU A 18 -2.26 -8.22 -11.77
C GLU A 18 -1.99 -7.25 -12.91
N GLN A 19 -1.25 -6.18 -12.64
CA GLN A 19 -0.85 -5.19 -13.65
C GLN A 19 0.52 -4.65 -13.30
N GLU A 20 1.30 -4.34 -14.31
CA GLU A 20 2.63 -3.76 -14.13
C GLU A 20 2.88 -2.67 -15.17
N THR A 21 3.48 -1.56 -14.70
CA THR A 21 4.01 -0.49 -15.54
C THR A 21 5.49 -0.33 -15.25
N HIS A 22 6.16 0.62 -15.91
CA HIS A 22 7.60 0.84 -15.69
C HIS A 22 7.92 1.33 -14.26
N ASP A 23 6.95 1.91 -13.56
CA ASP A 23 7.15 2.50 -12.23
C ASP A 23 6.15 2.01 -11.18
N GLY A 24 5.38 0.98 -11.47
CA GLY A 24 4.38 0.49 -10.52
C GLY A 24 3.85 -0.90 -10.80
N MET A 25 3.27 -1.48 -9.77
CA MET A 25 2.64 -2.80 -9.82
C MET A 25 1.37 -2.80 -9.02
N GLN A 26 0.38 -3.58 -9.48
CA GLN A 26 -0.86 -3.82 -8.76
C GLN A 26 -0.93 -5.28 -8.35
N LEU A 27 -1.15 -5.51 -7.06
CA LEU A 27 -1.33 -6.84 -6.48
C LEU A 27 -2.67 -6.88 -5.75
N SER A 28 -3.17 -8.09 -5.48
CA SER A 28 -4.35 -8.29 -4.67
C SER A 28 -4.07 -9.40 -3.68
N PHE A 29 -4.49 -9.20 -2.44
CA PHE A 29 -4.27 -10.16 -1.37
C PHE A 29 -5.60 -10.54 -0.73
N GLU A 30 -5.75 -11.82 -0.43
CA GLU A 30 -6.86 -12.28 0.39
C GLU A 30 -6.59 -11.91 1.85
N THR A 31 -7.62 -11.43 2.50
CA THR A 31 -7.61 -11.10 3.90
C THR A 31 -8.61 -12.00 4.65
N ASP A 32 -8.95 -11.68 5.88
CA ASP A 32 -9.85 -12.52 6.67
C ASP A 32 -11.24 -12.65 6.06
N ALA A 33 -11.87 -13.81 6.27
CA ALA A 33 -13.27 -14.07 5.91
C ALA A 33 -13.60 -13.90 4.42
N GLY A 34 -12.68 -14.28 3.54
CA GLY A 34 -12.89 -14.22 2.09
C GLY A 34 -12.85 -12.82 1.50
N ARG A 35 -12.38 -11.84 2.25
CA ARG A 35 -12.17 -10.48 1.78
C ARG A 35 -10.87 -10.40 1.01
N SER A 36 -10.74 -9.38 0.17
CA SER A 36 -9.51 -9.10 -0.55
C SER A 36 -9.15 -7.62 -0.46
N GLN A 37 -7.90 -7.31 -0.71
CA GLN A 37 -7.42 -5.94 -0.68
C GLN A 37 -6.44 -5.71 -1.83
N VAL A 38 -6.67 -4.65 -2.61
CA VAL A 38 -5.77 -4.23 -3.68
C VAL A 38 -4.64 -3.40 -3.10
N VAL A 39 -3.43 -3.70 -3.54
CA VAL A 39 -2.24 -2.98 -3.10
C VAL A 39 -1.44 -2.54 -4.33
N TYR A 40 -0.99 -1.29 -4.32
CA TYR A 40 -0.11 -0.74 -5.33
C TYR A 40 1.29 -0.55 -4.76
N LEU A 41 2.28 -0.91 -5.56
CA LEU A 41 3.69 -0.69 -5.27
C LEU A 41 4.22 0.30 -6.29
N TRP A 42 4.70 1.46 -5.83
CA TRP A 42 5.16 2.52 -6.72
C TRP A 42 6.62 2.86 -6.49
N HIS A 43 7.33 3.08 -7.58
CA HIS A 43 8.66 3.67 -7.56
C HIS A 43 8.54 5.19 -7.44
N ARG A 44 9.28 5.77 -6.52
CA ARG A 44 9.43 7.21 -6.40
C ARG A 44 10.91 7.55 -6.29
N SER A 45 11.31 8.60 -6.99
CA SER A 45 12.67 9.08 -6.96
C SER A 45 12.69 10.40 -6.20
N LEU A 46 13.59 10.52 -5.24
CA LEU A 46 13.75 11.70 -4.41
C LEU A 46 15.16 12.26 -4.53
N MET A 47 15.37 13.46 -3.97
CA MET A 47 16.68 14.11 -3.94
C MET A 47 17.31 14.21 -5.34
N LYS A 48 16.54 14.72 -6.29
CA LYS A 48 16.95 14.91 -7.69
C LYS A 48 17.41 13.61 -8.37
N GLY A 49 16.75 12.52 -8.03
CA GLY A 49 17.03 11.23 -8.64
C GLY A 49 18.14 10.41 -7.99
N THR A 50 18.66 10.87 -6.85
CA THR A 50 19.74 10.15 -6.15
C THR A 50 19.23 9.09 -5.19
N GLU A 51 17.93 9.12 -4.84
CA GLU A 51 17.34 8.14 -3.94
C GLU A 51 16.14 7.47 -4.60
N ASP A 52 16.09 6.16 -4.53
CA ASP A 52 14.96 5.36 -4.97
C ASP A 52 14.14 4.91 -3.77
N TRP A 53 12.84 5.19 -3.81
CA TRP A 53 11.91 4.84 -2.74
C TRP A 53 10.80 3.94 -3.25
N LEU A 54 10.32 3.08 -2.37
CA LEU A 54 9.11 2.28 -2.56
C LEU A 54 7.96 2.93 -1.82
N VAL A 55 6.84 3.11 -2.50
CA VAL A 55 5.58 3.54 -1.88
C VAL A 55 4.60 2.37 -1.97
N ILE A 56 4.06 1.97 -0.82
CA ILE A 56 3.05 0.92 -0.70
C ILE A 56 1.72 1.61 -0.41
N GLU A 57 0.72 1.40 -1.25
CA GLU A 57 -0.58 2.05 -1.13
C GLU A 57 -1.72 1.06 -1.25
N SER A 58 -2.76 1.24 -0.43
CA SER A 58 -3.97 0.43 -0.55
C SER A 58 -5.19 1.32 -0.34
N PRO A 59 -6.05 1.49 -1.37
CA PRO A 59 -7.26 2.29 -1.24
C PRO A 59 -8.30 1.57 -0.41
N PHE A 60 -9.06 2.31 0.41
CA PHE A 60 -10.10 1.72 1.24
C PHE A 60 -11.41 2.51 1.25
N ALA A 61 -11.46 3.69 0.64
CA ALA A 61 -12.67 4.50 0.60
C ALA A 61 -12.63 5.49 -0.55
N GLU A 62 -13.77 6.08 -0.88
CA GLU A 62 -13.84 7.22 -1.81
C GLU A 62 -14.09 8.50 -1.03
N ILE A 63 -13.46 9.60 -1.48
CA ILE A 63 -13.69 10.93 -0.91
C ILE A 63 -15.16 11.28 -1.10
N GLY A 64 -15.77 11.82 -0.05
CA GLY A 64 -17.19 12.20 -0.06
C GLY A 64 -18.14 11.09 0.35
N LYS A 65 -17.67 9.84 0.45
CA LYS A 65 -18.48 8.71 0.90
C LYS A 65 -18.14 8.27 2.32
N VAL A 66 -17.16 8.92 2.95
CA VAL A 66 -16.77 8.64 4.35
C VAL A 66 -16.50 9.96 5.05
N SER A 67 -16.62 9.94 6.38
CA SER A 67 -16.19 11.04 7.21
C SER A 67 -14.67 11.00 7.34
N LEU A 68 -13.96 12.00 6.83
CA LEU A 68 -12.51 12.07 6.95
C LEU A 68 -12.06 12.16 8.42
N GLN A 69 -12.84 12.83 9.26
CA GLN A 69 -12.55 12.87 10.69
C GLN A 69 -12.54 11.47 11.28
N LYS A 70 -13.55 10.66 10.96
CA LYS A 70 -13.65 9.28 11.43
C LYS A 70 -12.49 8.42 10.91
N VAL A 71 -12.11 8.60 9.64
CA VAL A 71 -10.96 7.93 9.04
C VAL A 71 -9.69 8.25 9.83
N LEU A 72 -9.45 9.52 10.11
CA LEU A 72 -8.25 9.94 10.84
C LEU A 72 -8.23 9.42 12.27
N GLU A 73 -9.40 9.40 12.94
CA GLU A 73 -9.50 8.84 14.29
C GLU A 73 -9.16 7.35 14.31
N GLU A 74 -9.68 6.57 13.36
CA GLU A 74 -9.37 5.14 13.26
C GLU A 74 -7.91 4.90 12.86
N ALA A 75 -7.39 5.68 11.92
CA ALA A 75 -6.00 5.56 11.48
C ALA A 75 -5.02 5.90 12.60
N GLY A 76 -5.39 6.80 13.50
CA GLY A 76 -4.57 7.16 14.66
C GLY A 76 -4.30 6.01 15.62
N LYS A 77 -5.05 4.92 15.55
CA LYS A 77 -4.84 3.71 16.35
C LYS A 77 -3.81 2.77 15.74
N LEU A 78 -3.34 3.06 14.51
CA LEU A 78 -2.40 2.23 13.78
C LEU A 78 -1.00 2.80 13.89
N VAL A 79 0.00 1.93 13.85
CA VAL A 79 1.40 2.31 14.07
C VAL A 79 2.14 2.60 12.77
N CYS A 80 1.94 1.77 11.76
CA CYS A 80 2.69 1.84 10.50
C CYS A 80 1.87 2.53 9.44
N GLY A 81 2.50 3.47 8.72
CA GLY A 81 1.87 4.14 7.60
C GLY A 81 1.04 5.36 7.99
N GLY A 82 0.24 5.83 7.05
CA GLY A 82 -0.64 6.97 7.22
C GLY A 82 -1.73 7.01 6.16
N VAL A 83 -2.60 8.00 6.25
CA VAL A 83 -3.71 8.17 5.33
C VAL A 83 -3.44 9.35 4.41
N VAL A 84 -3.64 9.14 3.11
CA VAL A 84 -3.51 10.16 2.07
C VAL A 84 -4.68 10.05 1.11
N THR A 85 -4.83 11.02 0.23
CA THR A 85 -5.76 10.92 -0.90
C THR A 85 -4.97 10.71 -2.18
N VAL A 86 -5.44 9.78 -3.01
CA VAL A 86 -4.88 9.52 -4.34
C VAL A 86 -6.04 9.55 -5.32
N GLY A 87 -6.12 10.61 -6.15
CA GLY A 87 -7.28 10.86 -6.98
C GLY A 87 -8.53 10.98 -6.11
N LYS A 88 -9.55 10.17 -6.40
CA LYS A 88 -10.80 10.16 -5.62
C LYS A 88 -10.78 9.22 -4.42
N PHE A 89 -9.66 8.50 -4.19
CA PHE A 89 -9.58 7.49 -3.15
C PHE A 89 -8.88 7.97 -1.90
N VAL A 90 -9.42 7.57 -0.76
CA VAL A 90 -8.74 7.64 0.53
C VAL A 90 -7.91 6.37 0.65
N THR A 91 -6.62 6.52 0.89
CA THR A 91 -5.64 5.46 0.69
C THR A 91 -4.72 5.35 1.91
N TYR A 92 -4.43 4.14 2.33
CA TYR A 92 -3.42 3.89 3.34
C TYR A 92 -2.06 3.74 2.66
N ARG A 93 -1.06 4.48 3.15
CA ARG A 93 0.26 4.56 2.51
C ARG A 93 1.38 4.37 3.52
N HIS A 94 2.42 3.67 3.08
CA HIS A 94 3.70 3.59 3.76
C HIS A 94 4.81 3.70 2.72
N ALA A 95 5.91 4.37 3.06
CA ALA A 95 7.04 4.54 2.15
C ALA A 95 8.34 4.16 2.83
N LEU A 96 9.27 3.59 2.08
CA LEU A 96 10.59 3.20 2.58
C LEU A 96 11.64 3.28 1.47
N PRO A 97 12.91 3.58 1.83
CA PRO A 97 13.98 3.62 0.84
C PRO A 97 14.32 2.21 0.37
N LEU A 98 14.66 2.09 -0.92
CA LEU A 98 15.10 0.81 -1.50
C LEU A 98 16.53 0.47 -1.10
N GLU A 99 17.36 1.47 -0.87
CA GLU A 99 18.75 1.25 -0.46
C GLU A 99 18.79 0.43 0.84
N ASN A 100 19.58 -0.64 0.83
CA ASN A 100 19.76 -1.55 1.96
C ASN A 100 18.49 -2.28 2.41
N MET A 101 17.42 -2.23 1.61
CA MET A 101 16.17 -2.91 1.94
C MET A 101 16.33 -4.42 1.75
N ASP A 102 16.03 -5.20 2.79
CA ASP A 102 15.94 -6.66 2.69
C ASP A 102 14.48 -7.12 2.54
N VAL A 103 14.29 -8.44 2.41
CA VAL A 103 12.96 -9.03 2.18
C VAL A 103 12.02 -8.74 3.35
N ASN A 104 12.48 -8.87 4.59
CA ASN A 104 11.64 -8.63 5.76
C ASN A 104 11.23 -7.16 5.87
N GLU A 105 12.10 -6.24 5.51
CA GLU A 105 11.82 -4.81 5.54
C GLU A 105 10.76 -4.42 4.52
N PHE A 106 10.57 -5.22 3.48
CA PHE A 106 9.46 -5.06 2.54
C PHE A 106 8.22 -5.83 2.97
N GLU A 107 8.35 -7.11 3.31
CA GLU A 107 7.18 -7.97 3.55
C GLU A 107 6.38 -7.56 4.77
N ARG A 108 7.05 -7.09 5.82
CA ARG A 108 6.35 -6.65 7.03
C ARG A 108 5.50 -5.40 6.81
N PRO A 109 6.02 -4.30 6.23
CA PRO A 109 5.18 -3.17 5.87
C PRO A 109 4.08 -3.51 4.87
N LEU A 110 4.33 -4.37 3.90
CA LEU A 110 3.31 -4.81 2.95
C LEU A 110 2.13 -5.44 3.67
N GLU A 111 2.40 -6.36 4.59
CA GLU A 111 1.35 -7.01 5.39
C GLU A 111 0.60 -5.99 6.25
N LEU A 112 1.31 -5.08 6.92
CA LEU A 112 0.70 -4.09 7.79
C LEU A 112 -0.19 -3.11 7.02
N VAL A 113 0.23 -2.66 5.84
CA VAL A 113 -0.58 -1.77 4.99
C VAL A 113 -1.83 -2.48 4.50
N THR A 114 -1.68 -3.72 4.04
CA THR A 114 -2.79 -4.53 3.54
C THR A 114 -3.86 -4.74 4.62
N VAL A 115 -3.43 -5.14 5.81
CA VAL A 115 -4.34 -5.39 6.94
C VAL A 115 -4.97 -4.09 7.43
N ALA A 116 -4.20 -3.01 7.50
CA ALA A 116 -4.70 -1.71 7.94
C ALA A 116 -5.81 -1.19 7.01
N ALA A 117 -5.58 -1.23 5.70
CA ALA A 117 -6.57 -0.79 4.71
C ALA A 117 -7.84 -1.64 4.78
N ASP A 118 -7.68 -2.97 4.87
CA ASP A 118 -8.82 -3.89 4.97
C ASP A 118 -9.65 -3.62 6.23
N ARG A 119 -9.01 -3.40 7.37
CA ARG A 119 -9.71 -3.10 8.62
C ARG A 119 -10.42 -1.75 8.59
N LEU A 120 -9.81 -0.74 7.98
CA LEU A 120 -10.44 0.56 7.82
C LEU A 120 -11.68 0.46 6.93
N GLU A 121 -11.59 -0.28 5.83
CA GLU A 121 -12.75 -0.52 4.97
C GLU A 121 -13.89 -1.22 5.72
N GLU A 122 -13.56 -2.27 6.46
CA GLU A 122 -14.53 -3.03 7.24
C GLU A 122 -15.23 -2.14 8.28
N ARG A 123 -14.46 -1.35 9.02
CA ARG A 123 -15.03 -0.48 10.08
C ARG A 123 -15.88 0.64 9.53
N LEU A 124 -15.52 1.17 8.34
CA LEU A 124 -16.25 2.28 7.74
C LEU A 124 -17.48 1.83 6.96
N PHE A 125 -17.44 0.66 6.34
CA PHE A 125 -18.50 0.20 5.44
C PHE A 125 -19.08 -1.16 5.80
N GLY A 126 -18.39 -1.98 6.59
CA GLY A 126 -18.81 -3.32 6.94
C GLY A 126 -18.74 -4.33 5.80
N GLY A 127 -18.08 -3.99 4.69
CA GLY A 127 -18.01 -4.85 3.51
C GLY A 127 -16.68 -4.76 2.78
N ASP A 128 -16.59 -5.50 1.67
CA ASP A 128 -15.39 -5.53 0.81
C ASP A 128 -15.71 -4.78 -0.49
N ARG A 129 -15.15 -3.58 -0.66
CA ARG A 129 -15.40 -2.71 -1.82
C ARG A 129 -14.17 -2.48 -2.68
N TYR A 130 -12.98 -2.68 -2.13
CA TYR A 130 -11.73 -2.32 -2.79
C TYR A 130 -10.69 -3.43 -2.76
#